data_89c74fb25ea7548ac40eb073ef728c50
#
_entry.id   89c74fb25ea7548ac40eb073ef728c50
#
_cell.length_a   1.000
_cell.length_b   1.000
_cell.length_c   1.000
_cell.angle_alpha   90.00
_cell.angle_beta   90.00
_cell.angle_gamma   90.00
#
_symmetry.space_group_name_H-M   'P 1'
#
loop_
_entity.id
_entity.type
_entity.pdbx_description
1 polymer ?
#
loop_
_entity_poly.entity_id
_entity_poly.type
_entity_poly.pdbx_seq_one_letter_code
_entity_poly.pdbx_strand_id
1 'polypeptide(L)'
;MSMKPYRKVLPNGSVEDQPHRQYYIKDVTVLTDYNPMGVGEDASFMATDTMLSAGVNIVYGRNGKSIRPSVLRRSTYIRPGQLFSEKNIEQTYSAFASLRALRNVNIRFTEVEERDTMKLDCYILTSPAKINTVGVDLEGTNSAGDYGFASSLNYQHRNIFRGSELFSARVRGAYEALSGNKANGFGNYWELGAEGSLLFPRFLFPFLSSDFRRRLRASTEAKISYNLQKRPEYTRAILSGGWSYIWQDRGNTQARHTFKLVDLNYVYLPDKNMDFINSLPDYMVLYNYTNHFIMSSGYTYSFSNYSPQNRLRNTHSLRASVEVAGNLLSAFSHLTGAKKNDDGYYELFGTEYAQ
;
A
#
# COMPACT_ATOMS: atom_id res chain seq x y z
N MET A 1 28.65 -27.78 12.32
CA MET A 1 27.23 -27.88 12.73
C MET A 1 26.77 -29.27 12.35
N SER A 2 26.54 -30.22 13.29
CA SER A 2 26.03 -31.54 12.96
C SER A 2 24.50 -31.45 12.86
N MET A 3 23.95 -31.79 11.71
CA MET A 3 22.50 -31.92 11.56
C MET A 3 22.01 -33.13 12.38
N LYS A 4 20.97 -32.94 13.19
CA LYS A 4 20.31 -34.04 13.87
C LYS A 4 19.57 -34.90 12.83
N PRO A 5 19.60 -36.24 12.93
CA PRO A 5 18.88 -37.11 12.01
C PRO A 5 17.37 -36.85 12.07
N TYR A 6 16.69 -37.07 10.95
CA TYR A 6 15.22 -36.99 10.87
C TYR A 6 14.60 -38.19 11.60
N ARG A 7 13.73 -37.91 12.58
CA ARG A 7 13.02 -38.96 13.34
C ARG A 7 11.64 -39.22 12.74
N LYS A 8 11.48 -40.35 12.10
CA LYS A 8 10.19 -40.80 11.59
C LYS A 8 9.49 -41.69 12.63
N VAL A 9 8.27 -41.28 13.01
CA VAL A 9 7.41 -42.13 13.84
C VAL A 9 6.69 -43.09 12.89
N LEU A 10 6.95 -44.38 13.07
CA LEU A 10 6.27 -45.44 12.31
C LEU A 10 4.85 -45.70 12.86
N PRO A 11 3.94 -46.32 12.06
CA PRO A 11 2.56 -46.61 12.52
C PRO A 11 2.47 -47.48 13.78
N ASN A 12 3.52 -48.19 14.12
CA ASN A 12 3.64 -48.99 15.36
C ASN A 12 4.14 -48.20 16.58
N GLY A 13 4.34 -46.86 16.43
CA GLY A 13 4.80 -45.97 17.49
C GLY A 13 6.32 -45.99 17.71
N SER A 14 7.10 -46.82 16.99
CA SER A 14 8.56 -46.79 17.07
C SER A 14 9.14 -45.57 16.31
N VAL A 15 10.27 -45.05 16.79
CA VAL A 15 10.97 -43.93 16.18
C VAL A 15 12.21 -44.42 15.49
N GLU A 16 12.35 -44.18 14.21
CA GLU A 16 13.51 -44.55 13.39
C GLU A 16 14.25 -43.29 12.93
N ASP A 17 15.56 -43.26 13.14
CA ASP A 17 16.43 -42.19 12.66
C ASP A 17 16.71 -42.42 11.18
N GLN A 18 16.19 -41.54 10.31
CA GLN A 18 16.42 -41.65 8.86
C GLN A 18 17.36 -40.52 8.38
N PRO A 19 18.18 -40.78 7.33
CA PRO A 19 18.99 -39.76 6.72
C PRO A 19 18.10 -38.68 6.09
N HIS A 20 18.56 -37.42 6.09
CA HIS A 20 17.88 -36.34 5.38
C HIS A 20 17.83 -36.64 3.88
N ARG A 21 16.62 -36.76 3.34
CA ARG A 21 16.39 -36.99 1.91
C ARG A 21 16.21 -35.65 1.21
N GLN A 22 16.66 -35.58 -0.04
CA GLN A 22 16.36 -34.44 -0.90
C GLN A 22 15.00 -34.66 -1.56
N TYR A 23 14.13 -33.66 -1.46
CA TYR A 23 12.81 -33.68 -2.04
C TYR A 23 12.74 -32.74 -3.23
N TYR A 24 12.12 -33.20 -4.30
CA TYR A 24 11.80 -32.38 -5.47
C TYR A 24 10.31 -32.05 -5.49
N ILE A 25 9.96 -30.85 -5.94
CA ILE A 25 8.56 -30.46 -6.11
C ILE A 25 8.02 -31.14 -7.37
N LYS A 26 6.94 -31.93 -7.24
CA LYS A 26 6.24 -32.54 -8.35
C LYS A 26 5.26 -31.57 -8.97
N ASP A 27 4.22 -31.21 -8.23
CA ASP A 27 3.16 -30.32 -8.65
C ASP A 27 2.97 -29.17 -7.67
N VAL A 28 2.48 -28.03 -8.19
CA VAL A 28 2.14 -26.88 -7.38
C VAL A 28 0.71 -26.48 -7.70
N THR A 29 -0.16 -26.56 -6.70
CA THR A 29 -1.58 -26.24 -6.83
C THR A 29 -1.95 -25.08 -5.89
N VAL A 30 -2.57 -24.04 -6.45
CA VAL A 30 -3.11 -22.88 -5.71
C VAL A 30 -4.62 -23.01 -5.63
N LEU A 31 -5.15 -23.08 -4.42
CA LEU A 31 -6.58 -23.12 -4.13
C LEU A 31 -7.01 -21.75 -3.59
N THR A 32 -7.89 -21.03 -4.32
CA THR A 32 -8.17 -19.61 -4.03
C THR A 32 -9.34 -19.37 -3.10
N ASP A 33 -10.14 -20.39 -2.81
CA ASP A 33 -11.40 -20.28 -2.05
C ASP A 33 -11.52 -21.37 -0.98
N TYR A 34 -10.40 -21.63 -0.29
CA TYR A 34 -10.33 -22.63 0.76
C TYR A 34 -11.00 -22.12 2.05
N ASN A 35 -11.88 -22.94 2.63
CA ASN A 35 -12.49 -22.66 3.93
C ASN A 35 -11.78 -23.47 5.03
N PRO A 36 -10.98 -22.88 5.90
CA PRO A 36 -10.26 -23.59 6.96
C PRO A 36 -11.19 -24.13 8.08
N MET A 37 -12.46 -23.69 8.12
CA MET A 37 -13.44 -24.13 9.12
C MET A 37 -14.41 -25.19 8.56
N GLY A 38 -14.22 -25.66 7.33
CA GLY A 38 -15.02 -26.72 6.73
C GLY A 38 -14.82 -28.04 7.47
N VAL A 39 -15.91 -28.74 7.77
CA VAL A 39 -15.88 -30.07 8.38
C VAL A 39 -15.63 -31.10 7.30
N GLY A 40 -14.43 -31.74 7.34
CA GLY A 40 -13.99 -32.73 6.36
C GLY A 40 -13.07 -32.15 5.26
N GLU A 41 -12.06 -32.90 4.88
CA GLU A 41 -11.03 -32.42 3.91
C GLU A 41 -11.62 -32.16 2.52
N ASP A 42 -12.64 -32.90 2.11
CA ASP A 42 -13.26 -32.79 0.77
C ASP A 42 -14.48 -31.88 0.71
N ALA A 43 -15.10 -31.56 1.84
CA ALA A 43 -16.33 -30.75 1.90
C ALA A 43 -16.09 -29.24 1.87
N SER A 44 -14.85 -28.80 2.06
CA SER A 44 -14.49 -27.38 2.22
C SER A 44 -14.14 -26.65 0.92
N PHE A 45 -13.94 -27.39 -0.17
CA PHE A 45 -13.53 -26.82 -1.46
C PHE A 45 -14.33 -27.41 -2.62
N MET A 46 -15.11 -26.58 -3.30
CA MET A 46 -15.76 -26.92 -4.57
C MET A 46 -15.02 -26.24 -5.72
N ALA A 47 -14.29 -27.01 -6.50
CA ALA A 47 -13.62 -26.50 -7.72
C ALA A 47 -14.67 -26.09 -8.75
N THR A 48 -14.64 -24.84 -9.18
CA THR A 48 -15.50 -24.31 -10.24
C THR A 48 -14.75 -24.22 -11.58
N ASP A 49 -13.46 -23.90 -11.50
CA ASP A 49 -12.63 -23.74 -12.69
C ASP A 49 -11.17 -24.07 -12.34
N THR A 50 -10.49 -24.75 -13.25
CA THR A 50 -9.07 -25.09 -13.08
C THR A 50 -8.28 -24.60 -14.27
N MET A 51 -7.16 -23.92 -14.02
CA MET A 51 -6.29 -23.39 -15.05
C MET A 51 -4.84 -23.72 -14.76
N LEU A 52 -4.15 -24.23 -15.77
CA LEU A 52 -2.69 -24.39 -15.73
C LEU A 52 -2.00 -23.11 -16.22
N SER A 53 -1.16 -22.52 -15.40
CA SER A 53 -0.41 -21.32 -15.74
C SER A 53 1.08 -21.49 -15.45
N ALA A 54 1.88 -21.79 -16.50
CA ALA A 54 3.32 -22.00 -16.43
C ALA A 54 3.76 -22.97 -15.31
N GLY A 55 3.16 -24.16 -15.29
CA GLY A 55 3.48 -25.23 -14.35
C GLY A 55 2.82 -25.09 -12.97
N VAL A 56 1.97 -24.08 -12.76
CA VAL A 56 1.19 -23.92 -11.53
C VAL A 56 -0.28 -24.18 -11.86
N ASN A 57 -0.88 -25.15 -11.18
CA ASN A 57 -2.31 -25.43 -11.24
C ASN A 57 -3.05 -24.41 -10.36
N ILE A 58 -3.97 -23.66 -10.94
CA ILE A 58 -4.79 -22.69 -10.19
C ILE A 58 -6.22 -23.19 -10.20
N VAL A 59 -6.76 -23.45 -9.03
CA VAL A 59 -8.12 -23.94 -8.85
C VAL A 59 -8.94 -22.87 -8.17
N TYR A 60 -10.00 -22.44 -8.84
CA TYR A 60 -10.93 -21.45 -8.36
C TYR A 60 -12.16 -22.14 -7.73
N GLY A 61 -12.61 -21.61 -6.59
CA GLY A 61 -13.81 -22.06 -5.91
C GLY A 61 -15.06 -21.29 -6.35
N ARG A 62 -16.06 -21.25 -5.49
CA ARG A 62 -17.40 -20.66 -5.75
C ARG A 62 -17.38 -19.22 -6.23
N ASN A 63 -16.38 -18.43 -5.81
CA ASN A 63 -16.25 -17.02 -6.21
C ASN A 63 -15.64 -16.84 -7.61
N GLY A 64 -15.38 -17.93 -8.33
CA GLY A 64 -14.81 -17.90 -9.68
C GLY A 64 -13.45 -17.23 -9.74
N LYS A 65 -13.09 -16.70 -10.91
CA LYS A 65 -11.80 -16.02 -11.16
C LYS A 65 -11.71 -14.67 -10.47
N SER A 66 -11.72 -14.64 -9.16
CA SER A 66 -11.63 -13.42 -8.37
C SER A 66 -10.29 -12.70 -8.54
N ILE A 67 -9.19 -13.42 -8.70
CA ILE A 67 -7.83 -12.87 -8.91
C ILE A 67 -7.29 -13.39 -10.25
N ARG A 68 -6.57 -12.52 -10.97
CA ARG A 68 -5.93 -12.89 -12.25
C ARG A 68 -4.90 -14.01 -12.05
N PRO A 69 -4.89 -15.06 -12.91
CA PRO A 69 -3.92 -16.15 -12.82
C PRO A 69 -2.46 -15.66 -12.83
N SER A 70 -2.18 -14.60 -13.58
CA SER A 70 -0.86 -14.00 -13.67
C SER A 70 -0.35 -13.44 -12.34
N VAL A 71 -1.25 -12.99 -11.45
CA VAL A 71 -0.90 -12.49 -10.11
C VAL A 71 -0.52 -13.65 -9.21
N LEU A 72 -1.35 -14.70 -9.14
CA LEU A 72 -1.09 -15.90 -8.35
C LEU A 72 0.22 -16.57 -8.78
N ARG A 73 0.41 -16.75 -10.09
CA ARG A 73 1.65 -17.30 -10.65
C ARG A 73 2.90 -16.48 -10.26
N ARG A 74 2.83 -15.16 -10.32
CA ARG A 74 3.98 -14.30 -9.95
C ARG A 74 4.30 -14.37 -8.47
N SER A 75 3.28 -14.56 -7.64
CA SER A 75 3.42 -14.71 -6.19
C SER A 75 3.94 -16.09 -5.77
N THR A 76 3.91 -17.08 -6.66
CA THR A 76 4.43 -18.43 -6.43
C THR A 76 5.89 -18.49 -6.81
N TYR A 77 6.79 -18.70 -5.84
CA TYR A 77 8.24 -18.90 -6.04
C TYR A 77 8.62 -20.38 -6.08
N ILE A 78 7.77 -21.25 -5.56
CA ILE A 78 7.89 -22.69 -5.66
C ILE A 78 7.54 -23.10 -7.10
N ARG A 79 8.37 -23.93 -7.73
CA ARG A 79 8.18 -24.40 -9.11
C ARG A 79 8.28 -25.91 -9.20
N PRO A 80 7.49 -26.56 -10.07
CA PRO A 80 7.65 -27.96 -10.37
C PRO A 80 9.06 -28.26 -10.87
N GLY A 81 9.61 -29.43 -10.52
CA GLY A 81 10.94 -29.88 -10.88
C GLY A 81 12.09 -29.26 -10.08
N GLN A 82 11.84 -28.29 -9.22
CA GLN A 82 12.88 -27.70 -8.37
C GLN A 82 13.06 -28.47 -7.07
N LEU A 83 14.28 -28.38 -6.52
CA LEU A 83 14.57 -28.87 -5.18
C LEU A 83 13.75 -28.09 -4.14
N PHE A 84 13.26 -28.78 -3.13
CA PHE A 84 12.61 -28.15 -1.97
C PHE A 84 13.50 -27.08 -1.35
N SER A 85 12.97 -25.89 -1.15
CA SER A 85 13.69 -24.74 -0.62
C SER A 85 12.81 -23.97 0.34
N GLU A 86 13.20 -23.94 1.61
CA GLU A 86 12.54 -23.16 2.65
C GLU A 86 12.45 -21.67 2.28
N LYS A 87 13.50 -21.14 1.66
CA LYS A 87 13.52 -19.76 1.15
C LYS A 87 12.42 -19.50 0.12
N ASN A 88 12.15 -20.45 -0.80
CA ASN A 88 11.09 -20.30 -1.79
C ASN A 88 9.71 -20.39 -1.14
N ILE A 89 9.57 -21.19 -0.08
CA ILE A 89 8.32 -21.31 0.69
C ILE A 89 8.04 -19.99 1.41
N GLU A 90 9.00 -19.47 2.16
CA GLU A 90 8.89 -18.20 2.87
C GLU A 90 8.57 -17.05 1.90
N GLN A 91 9.22 -17.03 0.73
CA GLN A 91 8.97 -16.05 -0.30
C GLN A 91 7.57 -16.16 -0.89
N THR A 92 7.08 -17.39 -1.12
CA THR A 92 5.72 -17.65 -1.60
C THR A 92 4.70 -17.20 -0.56
N TYR A 93 4.88 -17.63 0.69
CA TYR A 93 4.00 -17.23 1.79
C TYR A 93 3.90 -15.71 1.92
N SER A 94 5.04 -15.02 1.98
CA SER A 94 5.12 -13.57 2.10
C SER A 94 4.47 -12.84 0.91
N ALA A 95 4.66 -13.36 -0.31
CA ALA A 95 4.05 -12.80 -1.51
C ALA A 95 2.52 -12.95 -1.51
N PHE A 96 2.00 -14.12 -1.13
CA PHE A 96 0.56 -14.35 -1.01
C PHE A 96 -0.06 -13.54 0.14
N ALA A 97 0.61 -13.47 1.29
CA ALA A 97 0.18 -12.69 2.44
C ALA A 97 0.12 -11.17 2.15
N SER A 98 0.89 -10.69 1.19
CA SER A 98 0.84 -9.29 0.73
C SER A 98 -0.36 -8.98 -0.17
N LEU A 99 -1.04 -9.99 -0.71
CA LEU A 99 -2.22 -9.81 -1.55
C LEU A 99 -3.44 -9.43 -0.70
N ARG A 100 -3.95 -8.23 -0.89
CA ARG A 100 -5.07 -7.66 -0.10
C ARG A 100 -6.40 -8.37 -0.33
N ALA A 101 -6.56 -9.02 -1.48
CA ALA A 101 -7.73 -9.79 -1.84
C ALA A 101 -7.80 -11.16 -1.17
N LEU A 102 -6.70 -11.60 -0.54
CA LEU A 102 -6.59 -12.87 0.15
C LEU A 102 -6.37 -12.67 1.66
N ARG A 103 -6.86 -13.64 2.41
CA ARG A 103 -6.58 -13.83 3.84
C ARG A 103 -6.22 -15.30 4.05
N ASN A 104 -5.62 -15.64 5.17
CA ASN A 104 -5.31 -17.02 5.54
C ASN A 104 -4.54 -17.75 4.41
N VAL A 105 -3.25 -17.60 4.41
CA VAL A 105 -2.36 -18.35 3.51
C VAL A 105 -1.79 -19.53 4.27
N ASN A 106 -1.95 -20.73 3.71
CA ASN A 106 -1.36 -21.96 4.25
C ASN A 106 -0.69 -22.72 3.11
N ILE A 107 0.51 -23.21 3.35
CA ILE A 107 1.25 -24.01 2.37
C ILE A 107 1.43 -25.40 2.96
N ARG A 108 0.89 -26.40 2.28
CA ARG A 108 0.96 -27.80 2.69
C ARG A 108 1.72 -28.60 1.65
N PHE A 109 2.43 -29.62 2.11
CA PHE A 109 3.15 -30.55 1.27
C PHE A 109 2.65 -31.96 1.56
N THR A 110 2.46 -32.74 0.48
CA THR A 110 2.13 -34.16 0.56
C THR A 110 3.25 -34.94 -0.12
N GLU A 111 3.79 -35.92 0.56
CA GLU A 111 4.83 -36.80 0.00
C GLU A 111 4.22 -37.74 -1.05
N VAL A 112 4.86 -37.84 -2.18
CA VAL A 112 4.52 -38.73 -3.28
C VAL A 112 5.77 -39.50 -3.68
N GLU A 113 5.72 -40.81 -3.59
CA GLU A 113 6.78 -41.69 -4.05
C GLU A 113 6.59 -42.01 -5.54
N GLU A 114 7.55 -41.65 -6.36
CA GLU A 114 7.51 -41.92 -7.81
C GLU A 114 8.85 -42.46 -8.28
N ARG A 115 8.87 -43.75 -8.72
CA ARG A 115 10.05 -44.40 -9.26
C ARG A 115 11.30 -44.23 -8.38
N ASP A 116 11.17 -44.57 -7.09
CA ASP A 116 12.27 -44.52 -6.11
C ASP A 116 12.80 -43.09 -5.82
N THR A 117 12.09 -42.06 -6.28
CA THR A 117 12.40 -40.65 -6.00
C THR A 117 11.30 -40.05 -5.13
N MET A 118 11.70 -39.45 -4.02
CA MET A 118 10.75 -38.77 -3.14
C MET A 118 10.42 -37.39 -3.70
N LYS A 119 9.14 -37.15 -3.98
CA LYS A 119 8.61 -35.89 -4.51
C LYS A 119 7.57 -35.31 -3.56
N LEU A 120 7.36 -34.02 -3.67
CA LEU A 120 6.36 -33.27 -2.88
C LEU A 120 5.34 -32.60 -3.80
N ASP A 121 4.07 -32.87 -3.55
CA ASP A 121 2.99 -32.04 -4.06
C ASP A 121 2.79 -30.85 -3.13
N CYS A 122 2.80 -29.65 -3.68
CA CYS A 122 2.65 -28.40 -2.95
C CYS A 122 1.25 -27.84 -3.15
N TYR A 123 0.52 -27.62 -2.05
CA TYR A 123 -0.79 -27.00 -2.03
C TYR A 123 -0.73 -25.65 -1.32
N ILE A 124 -1.02 -24.59 -2.05
CA ILE A 124 -1.13 -23.22 -1.51
C ILE A 124 -2.62 -22.93 -1.31
N LEU A 125 -3.05 -22.98 -0.07
CA LEU A 125 -4.44 -22.81 0.33
C LEU A 125 -4.67 -21.36 0.74
N THR A 126 -5.63 -20.69 0.09
CA THR A 126 -5.94 -19.29 0.40
C THR A 126 -7.45 -19.09 0.50
N SER A 127 -7.86 -18.18 1.37
CA SER A 127 -9.25 -17.77 1.52
C SER A 127 -9.45 -16.35 0.98
N PRO A 128 -10.58 -16.01 0.35
CA PRO A 128 -10.86 -14.65 -0.08
C PRO A 128 -11.04 -13.71 1.11
N ALA A 129 -10.54 -12.50 0.99
CA ALA A 129 -10.81 -11.42 1.94
C ALA A 129 -12.15 -10.74 1.60
N LYS A 130 -12.72 -10.01 2.56
CA LYS A 130 -13.85 -9.11 2.27
C LYS A 130 -13.36 -8.03 1.30
N ILE A 131 -13.99 -7.96 0.13
CA ILE A 131 -13.58 -7.06 -0.95
C ILE A 131 -13.89 -5.61 -0.60
N ASN A 132 -15.09 -5.35 -0.07
CA ASN A 132 -15.56 -4.02 0.27
C ASN A 132 -15.53 -3.80 1.79
N THR A 133 -15.12 -2.61 2.19
CA THR A 133 -15.21 -2.13 3.57
C THR A 133 -15.70 -0.70 3.55
N VAL A 134 -16.72 -0.40 4.35
CA VAL A 134 -17.23 0.95 4.56
C VAL A 134 -17.06 1.27 6.04
N GLY A 135 -16.59 2.45 6.35
CA GLY A 135 -16.46 2.98 7.71
C GLY A 135 -17.01 4.39 7.78
N VAL A 136 -17.62 4.73 8.89
CA VAL A 136 -18.07 6.08 9.21
C VAL A 136 -17.40 6.49 10.51
N ASP A 137 -16.73 7.65 10.51
CA ASP A 137 -16.14 8.23 11.70
C ASP A 137 -16.89 9.52 12.06
N LEU A 138 -17.19 9.71 13.33
CA LEU A 138 -17.81 10.90 13.88
C LEU A 138 -16.88 11.45 14.95
N GLU A 139 -16.57 12.74 14.87
CA GLU A 139 -15.63 13.43 15.77
C GLU A 139 -16.31 14.68 16.33
N GLY A 140 -16.23 14.88 17.64
CA GLY A 140 -16.55 16.14 18.31
C GLY A 140 -15.24 16.81 18.72
N THR A 141 -15.10 18.11 18.47
CA THR A 141 -13.90 18.87 18.84
C THR A 141 -14.28 20.05 19.75
N ASN A 142 -13.38 20.38 20.66
CA ASN A 142 -13.43 21.59 21.45
C ASN A 142 -12.02 22.18 21.49
N SER A 143 -11.83 23.32 20.83
CA SER A 143 -10.54 23.98 20.70
C SER A 143 -10.66 25.37 21.27
N ALA A 144 -10.09 25.61 22.45
CA ALA A 144 -10.09 26.93 23.14
C ALA A 144 -11.48 27.55 23.34
N GLY A 145 -12.53 26.73 23.50
CA GLY A 145 -13.91 27.19 23.64
C GLY A 145 -14.73 27.19 22.35
N ASP A 146 -14.13 26.91 21.23
CA ASP A 146 -14.79 26.68 19.95
C ASP A 146 -15.22 25.21 19.82
N TYR A 147 -16.52 25.01 19.56
CA TYR A 147 -17.09 23.69 19.44
C TYR A 147 -17.22 23.30 17.98
N GLY A 148 -16.74 22.10 17.65
CA GLY A 148 -16.77 21.58 16.31
C GLY A 148 -17.31 20.17 16.22
N PHE A 149 -17.71 19.82 15.00
CA PHE A 149 -18.13 18.48 14.62
C PHE A 149 -17.51 18.12 13.28
N ALA A 150 -17.00 16.91 13.16
CA ALA A 150 -16.54 16.38 11.89
C ALA A 150 -17.09 14.98 11.64
N SER A 151 -17.32 14.66 10.38
CA SER A 151 -17.71 13.33 9.94
C SER A 151 -16.90 12.91 8.73
N SER A 152 -16.53 11.65 8.67
CA SER A 152 -15.91 11.07 7.47
C SER A 152 -16.52 9.75 7.07
N LEU A 153 -16.65 9.56 5.76
CA LEU A 153 -17.03 8.31 5.12
C LEU A 153 -15.80 7.72 4.43
N ASN A 154 -15.44 6.50 4.82
CA ASN A 154 -14.30 5.78 4.27
C ASN A 154 -14.82 4.56 3.49
N TYR A 155 -14.33 4.38 2.28
CA TYR A 155 -14.60 3.23 1.44
C TYR A 155 -13.31 2.57 0.99
N GLN A 156 -13.24 1.26 1.05
CA GLN A 156 -12.11 0.48 0.52
C GLN A 156 -12.60 -0.67 -0.35
N HIS A 157 -11.95 -0.84 -1.49
CA HIS A 157 -12.13 -1.99 -2.39
C HIS A 157 -10.80 -2.69 -2.63
N ARG A 158 -10.68 -3.96 -2.24
CA ARG A 158 -9.40 -4.69 -2.17
C ARG A 158 -9.03 -5.49 -3.42
N ASN A 159 -9.68 -5.30 -4.51
CA ASN A 159 -9.40 -6.06 -5.74
C ASN A 159 -10.03 -5.40 -6.97
N ILE A 160 -9.88 -4.10 -7.14
CA ILE A 160 -10.62 -3.32 -8.12
C ILE A 160 -10.38 -3.77 -9.56
N PHE A 161 -9.16 -4.20 -9.89
CA PHE A 161 -8.78 -4.70 -11.21
C PHE A 161 -8.43 -6.20 -11.21
N ARG A 162 -8.88 -6.97 -10.23
CA ARG A 162 -8.56 -8.41 -10.05
C ARG A 162 -7.05 -8.71 -9.92
N GLY A 163 -6.26 -7.72 -9.53
CA GLY A 163 -4.82 -7.83 -9.30
C GLY A 163 -4.44 -7.65 -7.83
N SER A 164 -5.46 -7.67 -6.93
CA SER A 164 -5.29 -7.38 -5.50
C SER A 164 -4.88 -5.94 -5.21
N GLU A 165 -5.27 -5.01 -6.09
CA GLU A 165 -5.11 -3.59 -5.87
C GLU A 165 -6.06 -3.11 -4.77
N LEU A 166 -5.57 -2.21 -3.90
CA LEU A 166 -6.38 -1.57 -2.89
C LEU A 166 -6.75 -0.16 -3.36
N PHE A 167 -8.02 0.04 -3.61
CA PHE A 167 -8.60 1.35 -3.77
C PHE A 167 -9.15 1.83 -2.43
N SER A 168 -8.83 3.06 -2.03
CA SER A 168 -9.40 3.70 -0.86
C SER A 168 -9.92 5.08 -1.25
N ALA A 169 -11.11 5.40 -0.79
CA ALA A 169 -11.73 6.72 -0.94
C ALA A 169 -12.20 7.20 0.43
N ARG A 170 -11.99 8.47 0.70
CA ARG A 170 -12.44 9.14 1.92
C ARG A 170 -13.06 10.47 1.56
N VAL A 171 -14.22 10.76 2.15
CA VAL A 171 -14.84 12.07 2.12
C VAL A 171 -14.99 12.52 3.57
N ARG A 172 -14.57 13.75 3.88
CA ARG A 172 -14.64 14.35 5.21
C ARG A 172 -15.34 15.70 5.13
N GLY A 173 -16.26 15.94 6.05
CA GLY A 173 -16.84 17.25 6.31
C GLY A 173 -16.56 17.65 7.76
N ALA A 174 -16.20 18.91 8.00
CA ALA A 174 -16.03 19.45 9.33
C ALA A 174 -16.66 20.83 9.43
N TYR A 175 -17.18 21.13 10.62
CA TYR A 175 -17.74 22.43 10.97
C TYR A 175 -17.31 22.79 12.39
N GLU A 176 -16.93 24.06 12.60
CA GLU A 176 -16.53 24.57 13.90
C GLU A 176 -17.13 25.98 14.10
N ALA A 177 -17.80 26.17 15.21
CA ALA A 177 -18.37 27.45 15.61
C ALA A 177 -17.31 28.23 16.38
N LEU A 178 -16.82 29.32 15.79
CA LEU A 178 -15.77 30.15 16.37
C LEU A 178 -16.40 31.19 17.34
N SER A 179 -15.97 31.17 18.59
CA SER A 179 -16.54 32.04 19.67
C SER A 179 -15.90 33.43 19.72
N GLY A 180 -14.77 33.63 19.00
CA GLY A 180 -13.88 34.79 19.24
C GLY A 180 -14.21 36.10 18.53
N ASN A 181 -15.17 36.20 17.59
CA ASN A 181 -15.34 37.45 16.83
C ASN A 181 -16.78 37.80 16.48
N LYS A 182 -17.60 38.00 17.52
CA LYS A 182 -19.00 38.46 17.36
C LYS A 182 -19.13 39.90 16.86
N ALA A 183 -18.07 40.71 16.90
CA ALA A 183 -18.12 42.12 16.53
C ALA A 183 -18.28 42.39 15.03
N ASN A 184 -17.91 41.44 14.17
CA ASN A 184 -17.93 41.60 12.70
C ASN A 184 -18.79 40.56 11.97
N GLY A 185 -19.67 39.84 12.66
CA GLY A 185 -20.65 38.96 12.01
C GLY A 185 -20.10 37.69 11.36
N PHE A 186 -18.88 37.30 11.64
CA PHE A 186 -18.18 36.18 10.98
C PHE A 186 -17.82 35.13 11.98
N GLY A 187 -18.25 33.95 11.67
CA GLY A 187 -17.66 33.16 12.43
C GLY A 187 -17.63 31.65 12.38
N ASN A 188 -17.89 31.06 11.30
CA ASN A 188 -17.88 29.61 11.24
C ASN A 188 -16.76 29.12 10.32
N TYR A 189 -16.02 28.12 10.79
CA TYR A 189 -15.12 27.35 9.98
C TYR A 189 -15.86 26.16 9.42
N TRP A 190 -15.69 25.87 8.14
CA TRP A 190 -16.07 24.61 7.57
C TRP A 190 -15.02 24.07 6.60
N GLU A 191 -14.95 22.76 6.51
CA GLU A 191 -14.02 22.05 5.68
C GLU A 191 -14.72 20.92 4.95
N LEU A 192 -14.39 20.77 3.67
CA LEU A 192 -14.79 19.63 2.85
C LEU A 192 -13.55 19.03 2.23
N GLY A 193 -13.28 17.76 2.54
CA GLY A 193 -12.15 17.02 2.01
C GLY A 193 -12.59 15.78 1.25
N ALA A 194 -11.94 15.49 0.14
CA ALA A 194 -12.06 14.23 -0.59
C ALA A 194 -10.66 13.68 -0.90
N GLU A 195 -10.45 12.41 -0.66
CA GLU A 195 -9.18 11.72 -0.89
C GLU A 195 -9.45 10.40 -1.61
N GLY A 196 -8.63 10.09 -2.61
CA GLY A 196 -8.61 8.82 -3.31
C GLY A 196 -7.20 8.27 -3.39
N SER A 197 -7.01 6.99 -3.12
CA SER A 197 -5.72 6.33 -3.31
C SER A 197 -5.87 4.96 -3.95
N LEU A 198 -4.89 4.57 -4.74
CA LEU A 198 -4.82 3.28 -5.42
C LEU A 198 -3.44 2.67 -5.20
N LEU A 199 -3.40 1.59 -4.42
CA LEU A 199 -2.19 0.85 -4.11
C LEU A 199 -2.14 -0.42 -4.96
N PHE A 200 -1.13 -0.51 -5.82
CA PHE A 200 -0.80 -1.70 -6.60
C PHE A 200 0.22 -2.55 -5.84
N PRO A 201 -0.03 -3.86 -5.60
CA PRO A 201 0.93 -4.75 -4.95
C PRO A 201 2.05 -5.19 -5.92
N ARG A 202 2.54 -4.26 -6.71
CA ARG A 202 3.58 -4.46 -7.71
C ARG A 202 4.28 -3.16 -8.05
N PHE A 203 5.52 -3.26 -8.48
CA PHE A 203 6.29 -2.12 -8.97
C PHE A 203 5.89 -1.76 -10.41
N LEU A 204 5.22 -0.62 -10.56
CA LEU A 204 4.75 -0.10 -11.86
C LEU A 204 5.77 0.90 -12.41
N PHE A 205 6.90 0.42 -12.91
CA PHE A 205 7.86 1.25 -13.62
C PHE A 205 8.17 0.62 -14.98
N PRO A 206 7.89 1.32 -16.09
CA PRO A 206 7.91 0.72 -17.43
C PRO A 206 9.32 0.35 -17.90
N PHE A 207 10.35 1.08 -17.47
CA PHE A 207 11.72 0.96 -17.97
C PHE A 207 12.59 -0.09 -17.28
N LEU A 208 12.06 -0.84 -16.31
CA LEU A 208 12.80 -1.88 -15.59
C LEU A 208 12.40 -3.28 -16.02
N SER A 209 13.39 -4.19 -16.03
CA SER A 209 13.18 -5.60 -16.38
C SER A 209 12.18 -6.28 -15.44
N SER A 210 11.51 -7.32 -15.94
CA SER A 210 10.55 -8.10 -15.15
C SER A 210 11.20 -8.76 -13.92
N ASP A 211 12.46 -9.20 -14.07
CA ASP A 211 13.21 -9.87 -13.01
C ASP A 211 13.62 -8.91 -11.90
N PHE A 212 14.03 -7.70 -12.24
CA PHE A 212 14.33 -6.66 -11.26
C PHE A 212 13.09 -6.27 -10.48
N ARG A 213 11.94 -6.03 -11.17
CA ARG A 213 10.67 -5.71 -10.53
C ARG A 213 10.21 -6.81 -9.56
N ARG A 214 10.43 -8.07 -9.93
CA ARG A 214 10.12 -9.21 -9.08
C ARG A 214 11.04 -9.31 -7.86
N ARG A 215 12.31 -8.91 -8.02
CA ARG A 215 13.28 -8.89 -6.92
C ARG A 215 12.98 -7.81 -5.88
N LEU A 216 12.55 -6.63 -6.31
CA LEU A 216 12.36 -5.48 -5.43
C LEU A 216 11.13 -5.61 -4.51
N ARG A 217 10.10 -6.40 -4.89
CA ARG A 217 8.83 -6.54 -4.15
C ARG A 217 8.21 -5.21 -3.74
N ALA A 218 8.34 -4.21 -4.59
CA ALA A 218 7.81 -2.90 -4.33
C ALA A 218 6.32 -2.83 -4.66
N SER A 219 5.59 -2.04 -3.89
CA SER A 219 4.24 -1.58 -4.18
C SER A 219 4.32 -0.20 -4.82
N THR A 220 3.33 0.13 -5.63
CA THR A 220 3.17 1.47 -6.21
C THR A 220 1.88 2.07 -5.69
N GLU A 221 1.93 3.31 -5.22
CA GLU A 221 0.77 4.05 -4.72
C GLU A 221 0.56 5.31 -5.57
N ALA A 222 -0.66 5.48 -6.07
CA ALA A 222 -1.14 6.72 -6.64
C ALA A 222 -2.17 7.33 -5.68
N LYS A 223 -2.04 8.62 -5.38
CA LYS A 223 -2.92 9.34 -4.46
C LYS A 223 -3.36 10.66 -5.07
N ILE A 224 -4.61 11.03 -4.84
CA ILE A 224 -5.15 12.35 -5.14
C ILE A 224 -6.00 12.81 -3.96
N SER A 225 -5.92 14.08 -3.61
CA SER A 225 -6.78 14.65 -2.58
C SER A 225 -7.15 16.10 -2.92
N TYR A 226 -8.34 16.46 -2.52
CA TYR A 226 -8.86 17.83 -2.58
C TYR A 226 -9.38 18.21 -1.21
N ASN A 227 -9.01 19.40 -0.75
CA ASN A 227 -9.46 19.96 0.52
C ASN A 227 -9.86 21.40 0.32
N LEU A 228 -11.08 21.73 0.68
CA LEU A 228 -11.63 23.09 0.66
C LEU A 228 -11.92 23.51 2.10
N GLN A 229 -11.27 24.58 2.52
CA GLN A 229 -11.42 25.19 3.85
C GLN A 229 -11.96 26.60 3.70
N LYS A 230 -13.03 26.89 4.40
CA LYS A 230 -13.54 28.26 4.51
C LYS A 230 -13.45 28.74 5.97
N ARG A 231 -12.72 29.82 6.16
CA ARG A 231 -12.54 30.52 7.40
C ARG A 231 -13.01 31.97 7.24
N PRO A 232 -13.27 32.71 8.31
CA PRO A 232 -13.60 34.12 8.22
C PRO A 232 -12.53 34.95 7.49
N GLU A 233 -11.27 34.55 7.62
CA GLU A 233 -10.12 35.27 7.09
C GLU A 233 -9.84 34.94 5.61
N TYR A 234 -10.16 33.72 5.18
CA TYR A 234 -9.88 33.25 3.81
C TYR A 234 -10.66 31.99 3.44
N THR A 235 -10.78 31.78 2.15
CA THR A 235 -11.14 30.47 1.58
C THR A 235 -9.88 29.87 0.92
N ARG A 236 -9.56 28.61 1.23
CA ARG A 236 -8.39 27.93 0.70
C ARG A 236 -8.78 26.58 0.11
N ALA A 237 -8.43 26.35 -1.15
CA ALA A 237 -8.53 25.08 -1.82
C ALA A 237 -7.13 24.47 -2.00
N ILE A 238 -6.97 23.20 -1.63
CA ILE A 238 -5.71 22.46 -1.79
C ILE A 238 -6.00 21.24 -2.64
N LEU A 239 -5.35 21.14 -3.79
CA LEU A 239 -5.34 19.95 -4.63
C LEU A 239 -3.96 19.30 -4.54
N SER A 240 -3.92 18.03 -4.12
CA SER A 240 -2.67 17.29 -4.04
C SER A 240 -2.74 16.02 -4.86
N GLY A 241 -1.60 15.62 -5.45
CA GLY A 241 -1.49 14.39 -6.21
C GLY A 241 -0.10 13.79 -6.05
N GLY A 242 -0.01 12.47 -5.89
CA GLY A 242 1.27 11.83 -5.65
C GLY A 242 1.40 10.45 -6.28
N TRP A 243 2.64 10.12 -6.62
CA TRP A 243 3.04 8.80 -7.10
C TRP A 243 4.25 8.31 -6.31
N SER A 244 4.11 7.18 -5.61
CA SER A 244 5.12 6.68 -4.68
C SER A 244 5.40 5.20 -4.90
N TYR A 245 6.64 4.80 -4.61
CA TYR A 245 7.10 3.42 -4.55
C TYR A 245 7.46 3.06 -3.12
N ILE A 246 6.98 1.91 -2.66
CA ILE A 246 7.16 1.45 -1.29
C ILE A 246 7.70 0.03 -1.33
N TRP A 247 8.84 -0.23 -0.67
CA TRP A 247 9.41 -1.57 -0.57
C TRP A 247 10.04 -1.83 0.79
N GLN A 248 10.31 -3.10 1.05
CA GLN A 248 11.02 -3.56 2.24
C GLN A 248 12.22 -4.41 1.82
N ASP A 249 13.28 -4.37 2.60
CA ASP A 249 14.47 -5.18 2.35
C ASP A 249 14.17 -6.68 2.56
N ARG A 250 14.81 -7.52 1.74
CA ARG A 250 14.59 -8.98 1.78
C ARG A 250 15.08 -9.65 3.05
N GLY A 251 16.18 -9.16 3.61
CA GLY A 251 16.80 -9.69 4.83
C GLY A 251 16.38 -8.96 6.09
N ASN A 252 15.76 -7.79 5.95
CA ASN A 252 15.37 -6.95 7.05
C ASN A 252 13.97 -6.36 6.82
N THR A 253 12.94 -7.13 7.15
CA THR A 253 11.54 -6.70 7.02
C THR A 253 11.17 -5.53 7.94
N GLN A 254 12.05 -5.16 8.85
CA GLN A 254 11.92 -4.01 9.73
C GLN A 254 12.28 -2.69 9.04
N ALA A 255 13.03 -2.76 7.93
CA ALA A 255 13.39 -1.61 7.11
C ALA A 255 12.39 -1.40 5.97
N ARG A 256 11.81 -0.21 5.90
CA ARG A 256 10.85 0.21 4.87
C ARG A 256 11.38 1.45 4.16
N HIS A 257 11.35 1.40 2.86
CA HIS A 257 11.73 2.48 1.96
C HIS A 257 10.49 3.04 1.29
N THR A 258 10.40 4.35 1.18
CA THR A 258 9.36 5.04 0.43
C THR A 258 10.03 6.07 -0.48
N PHE A 259 9.87 5.90 -1.77
CA PHE A 259 10.34 6.87 -2.76
C PHE A 259 9.13 7.56 -3.39
N LYS A 260 8.94 8.82 -3.07
CA LYS A 260 7.97 9.71 -3.71
C LYS A 260 8.59 10.17 -5.03
N LEU A 261 8.11 9.62 -6.15
CA LEU A 261 8.58 10.05 -7.47
C LEU A 261 8.11 11.46 -7.77
N VAL A 262 6.84 11.71 -7.49
CA VAL A 262 6.18 13.00 -7.68
C VAL A 262 5.21 13.22 -6.54
N ASP A 263 5.23 14.40 -5.95
CA ASP A 263 4.27 14.89 -4.95
C ASP A 263 3.91 16.33 -5.34
N LEU A 264 2.69 16.52 -5.85
CA LEU A 264 2.18 17.78 -6.33
C LEU A 264 1.24 18.36 -5.28
N ASN A 265 1.43 19.65 -4.97
CA ASN A 265 0.58 20.40 -4.08
C ASN A 265 0.25 21.75 -4.72
N TYR A 266 -1.01 21.95 -5.06
CA TYR A 266 -1.54 23.20 -5.54
C TYR A 266 -2.44 23.83 -4.48
N VAL A 267 -2.02 24.97 -3.97
CA VAL A 267 -2.75 25.77 -2.98
C VAL A 267 -3.31 26.97 -3.70
N TYR A 268 -4.63 27.12 -3.65
CA TYR A 268 -5.36 28.22 -4.25
C TYR A 268 -6.24 28.90 -3.22
N LEU A 269 -6.17 30.24 -3.14
CA LEU A 269 -6.97 31.09 -2.25
C LEU A 269 -7.93 31.93 -3.08
N PRO A 270 -9.15 31.44 -3.35
CA PRO A 270 -10.12 32.17 -4.16
C PRO A 270 -10.67 33.43 -3.49
N ASP A 271 -10.69 33.47 -2.17
CA ASP A 271 -11.26 34.57 -1.41
C ASP A 271 -10.40 34.88 -0.18
N LYS A 272 -10.16 36.15 0.07
CA LYS A 272 -9.33 36.65 1.17
C LYS A 272 -9.97 37.91 1.76
N ASN A 273 -10.02 37.99 3.07
CA ASN A 273 -10.41 39.20 3.78
C ASN A 273 -9.24 40.20 3.75
N MET A 274 -9.37 41.26 2.95
CA MET A 274 -8.30 42.24 2.75
C MET A 274 -7.96 43.03 4.03
N ASP A 275 -8.94 43.28 4.91
CA ASP A 275 -8.68 43.96 6.18
C ASP A 275 -7.78 43.09 7.07
N PHE A 276 -8.03 41.80 7.08
CA PHE A 276 -7.17 40.83 7.78
C PHE A 276 -5.78 40.75 7.15
N ILE A 277 -5.70 40.59 5.83
CA ILE A 277 -4.42 40.48 5.11
C ILE A 277 -3.54 41.75 5.34
N ASN A 278 -4.13 42.93 5.25
CA ASN A 278 -3.42 44.21 5.45
C ASN A 278 -2.96 44.41 6.91
N SER A 279 -3.51 43.68 7.87
CA SER A 279 -3.08 43.71 9.26
C SER A 279 -1.84 42.83 9.55
N LEU A 280 -1.45 41.98 8.59
CA LEU A 280 -0.34 41.03 8.74
C LEU A 280 0.96 41.63 8.20
N PRO A 281 2.13 41.20 8.75
CA PRO A 281 3.43 41.49 8.16
C PRO A 281 3.56 40.91 6.74
N ASP A 282 4.23 41.61 5.83
CA ASP A 282 4.39 41.21 4.42
C ASP A 282 4.94 39.78 4.23
N TYR A 283 5.90 39.40 5.06
CA TYR A 283 6.46 38.06 4.98
C TYR A 283 5.43 36.94 5.30
N MET A 284 4.49 37.22 6.22
CA MET A 284 3.42 36.26 6.52
C MET A 284 2.42 36.15 5.38
N VAL A 285 2.11 37.25 4.72
CA VAL A 285 1.23 37.28 3.55
C VAL A 285 1.84 36.47 2.43
N LEU A 286 3.13 36.71 2.13
CA LEU A 286 3.84 36.06 1.05
C LEU A 286 3.89 34.53 1.20
N TYR A 287 4.13 34.03 2.42
CA TYR A 287 4.29 32.57 2.61
C TYR A 287 2.98 31.82 2.89
N ASN A 288 1.96 32.47 3.45
CA ASN A 288 0.78 31.75 3.91
C ASN A 288 -0.50 32.08 3.14
N TYR A 289 -0.55 33.24 2.45
CA TYR A 289 -1.77 33.76 1.84
C TYR A 289 -1.65 34.06 0.35
N THR A 290 -0.69 33.39 -0.31
CA THR A 290 -0.54 33.40 -1.78
C THR A 290 -0.82 32.02 -2.36
N ASN A 291 -1.11 32.01 -3.66
CA ASN A 291 -1.25 30.76 -4.39
C ASN A 291 0.11 30.12 -4.56
N HIS A 292 0.18 28.79 -4.35
CA HIS A 292 1.42 28.06 -4.49
C HIS A 292 1.22 26.79 -5.32
N PHE A 293 2.15 26.54 -6.21
CA PHE A 293 2.26 25.26 -6.90
C PHE A 293 3.62 24.65 -6.58
N ILE A 294 3.61 23.56 -5.82
CA ILE A 294 4.83 22.91 -5.34
C ILE A 294 4.86 21.50 -5.87
N MET A 295 5.92 21.16 -6.58
CA MET A 295 6.25 19.80 -6.98
C MET A 295 7.50 19.34 -6.27
N SER A 296 7.38 18.26 -5.53
CA SER A 296 8.50 17.67 -4.81
C SER A 296 8.76 16.22 -5.18
N SER A 297 9.96 15.77 -4.91
CA SER A 297 10.37 14.37 -4.92
C SER A 297 11.12 14.07 -3.64
N GLY A 298 10.92 12.87 -3.09
CA GLY A 298 11.52 12.58 -1.81
C GLY A 298 11.78 11.10 -1.57
N TYR A 299 12.70 10.85 -0.65
CA TYR A 299 13.00 9.51 -0.20
C TYR A 299 12.95 9.45 1.32
N THR A 300 12.24 8.44 1.83
CA THR A 300 12.13 8.18 3.27
C THR A 300 12.57 6.76 3.57
N TYR A 301 13.51 6.64 4.49
CA TYR A 301 13.89 5.40 5.12
C TYR A 301 13.26 5.31 6.51
N SER A 302 12.61 4.20 6.82
CA SER A 302 12.01 3.94 8.12
C SER A 302 12.44 2.57 8.61
N PHE A 303 12.97 2.51 9.81
CA PHE A 303 13.38 1.28 10.48
C PHE A 303 12.68 1.20 11.84
N SER A 304 12.19 -0.01 12.21
CA SER A 304 11.65 -0.27 13.54
C SER A 304 11.93 -1.70 13.93
N ASN A 305 12.56 -1.90 15.09
CA ASN A 305 12.80 -3.23 15.65
C ASN A 305 11.61 -3.78 16.44
N TYR A 306 10.46 -3.11 16.41
CA TYR A 306 9.26 -3.57 17.07
C TYR A 306 8.82 -4.93 16.52
N SER A 307 8.63 -5.90 17.42
CA SER A 307 8.06 -7.21 17.11
C SER A 307 6.96 -7.53 18.11
N PRO A 308 5.73 -7.83 17.66
CA PRO A 308 4.64 -8.22 18.55
C PRO A 308 4.94 -9.47 19.38
N GLN A 309 5.82 -10.33 18.88
CA GLN A 309 6.22 -11.59 19.53
C GLN A 309 7.20 -11.38 20.69
N ASN A 310 7.88 -10.25 20.74
CA ASN A 310 8.93 -9.98 21.72
C ASN A 310 8.72 -8.63 22.42
N ARG A 311 7.62 -8.50 23.18
CA ARG A 311 7.18 -7.27 23.83
C ARG A 311 8.11 -6.78 24.97
N LEU A 312 8.96 -7.67 25.50
CA LEU A 312 9.89 -7.33 26.59
C LEU A 312 11.23 -6.74 26.11
N ARG A 313 11.46 -6.67 24.81
CA ARG A 313 12.66 -6.10 24.24
C ARG A 313 12.53 -4.59 24.09
N ASN A 314 13.62 -3.86 24.36
CA ASN A 314 13.68 -2.44 24.07
C ASN A 314 13.39 -2.18 22.60
N THR A 315 12.44 -1.29 22.32
CA THR A 315 12.06 -0.91 20.96
C THR A 315 12.69 0.43 20.59
N HIS A 316 13.21 0.50 19.40
CA HIS A 316 13.70 1.73 18.81
C HIS A 316 13.23 1.83 17.37
N SER A 317 12.97 3.06 16.93
CA SER A 317 12.62 3.37 15.56
C SER A 317 13.47 4.52 15.06
N LEU A 318 13.86 4.45 13.79
CA LEU A 318 14.56 5.51 13.08
C LEU A 318 13.76 5.87 11.82
N ARG A 319 13.57 7.15 11.60
CA ARG A 319 13.04 7.67 10.35
C ARG A 319 13.93 8.78 9.85
N ALA A 320 14.44 8.63 8.62
CA ALA A 320 15.21 9.64 7.92
C ALA A 320 14.50 9.95 6.60
N SER A 321 14.33 11.23 6.27
CA SER A 321 13.70 11.67 5.03
C SER A 321 14.48 12.82 4.40
N VAL A 322 14.57 12.77 3.08
CA VAL A 322 15.11 13.85 2.25
C VAL A 322 14.05 14.16 1.20
N GLU A 323 13.72 15.43 1.06
CA GLU A 323 12.75 15.91 0.08
C GLU A 323 13.35 17.13 -0.65
N VAL A 324 13.16 17.14 -1.96
CA VAL A 324 13.63 18.21 -2.85
C VAL A 324 12.43 18.77 -3.59
N ALA A 325 12.15 20.05 -3.44
CA ALA A 325 11.03 20.75 -4.06
C ALA A 325 11.53 21.76 -5.12
N GLY A 326 10.71 21.98 -6.15
CA GLY A 326 10.97 22.96 -7.21
C GLY A 326 11.84 22.45 -8.37
N ASN A 327 12.92 21.73 -8.11
CA ASN A 327 13.91 21.33 -9.10
C ASN A 327 13.36 20.47 -10.24
N LEU A 328 12.43 19.56 -9.93
CA LEU A 328 11.81 18.69 -10.96
C LEU A 328 10.94 19.49 -11.93
N LEU A 329 10.19 20.45 -11.42
CA LEU A 329 9.32 21.29 -12.24
C LEU A 329 10.16 22.22 -13.13
N SER A 330 11.21 22.81 -12.57
CA SER A 330 12.17 23.62 -13.32
C SER A 330 12.85 22.80 -14.42
N ALA A 331 13.33 21.57 -14.14
CA ALA A 331 13.91 20.69 -15.12
C ALA A 331 12.92 20.31 -16.24
N PHE A 332 11.68 20.01 -15.88
CA PHE A 332 10.62 19.68 -16.84
C PHE A 332 10.27 20.88 -17.74
N SER A 333 10.16 22.07 -17.16
CA SER A 333 9.91 23.31 -17.89
C SER A 333 11.03 23.64 -18.87
N HIS A 334 12.27 23.40 -18.47
CA HIS A 334 13.44 23.56 -19.33
C HIS A 334 13.40 22.58 -20.52
N LEU A 335 13.01 21.32 -20.27
CA LEU A 335 12.91 20.28 -21.30
C LEU A 335 11.74 20.53 -22.28
N THR A 336 10.65 21.11 -21.81
CA THR A 336 9.45 21.39 -22.65
C THR A 336 9.50 22.74 -23.33
N GLY A 337 10.54 23.54 -23.06
CA GLY A 337 10.69 24.89 -23.65
C GLY A 337 9.62 25.88 -23.14
N ALA A 338 9.11 25.69 -21.92
CA ALA A 338 8.16 26.62 -21.32
C ALA A 338 8.76 28.03 -21.24
N LYS A 339 7.97 29.04 -21.56
CA LYS A 339 8.41 30.43 -21.50
C LYS A 339 8.34 30.93 -20.05
N LYS A 340 9.32 31.73 -19.69
CA LYS A 340 9.31 32.48 -18.45
C LYS A 340 8.49 33.77 -18.62
N ASN A 341 7.86 34.22 -17.53
CA ASN A 341 7.22 35.55 -17.51
C ASN A 341 8.26 36.67 -17.48
N ASP A 342 7.82 37.93 -17.53
CA ASP A 342 8.68 39.10 -17.56
C ASP A 342 9.57 39.21 -16.29
N ASP A 343 9.14 38.60 -15.18
CA ASP A 343 9.88 38.55 -13.91
C ASP A 343 10.84 37.35 -13.82
N GLY A 344 10.95 36.54 -14.87
CA GLY A 344 11.89 35.44 -14.98
C GLY A 344 11.42 34.11 -14.34
N TYR A 345 10.17 34.03 -13.87
CA TYR A 345 9.56 32.83 -13.29
C TYR A 345 8.78 32.03 -14.33
N TYR A 346 8.68 30.74 -14.11
CA TYR A 346 7.75 29.91 -14.85
C TYR A 346 6.36 30.01 -14.23
N GLU A 347 5.34 30.00 -15.06
CA GLU A 347 3.93 30.08 -14.65
C GLU A 347 3.18 28.81 -15.09
N LEU A 348 2.35 28.27 -14.19
CA LEU A 348 1.46 27.15 -14.50
C LEU A 348 0.10 27.44 -13.86
N PHE A 349 -0.99 27.35 -14.65
CA PHE A 349 -2.35 27.65 -14.22
C PHE A 349 -2.51 29.04 -13.56
N GLY A 350 -1.80 30.05 -14.05
CA GLY A 350 -1.86 31.39 -13.49
C GLY A 350 -1.15 31.55 -12.13
N THR A 351 -0.29 30.62 -11.78
CA THR A 351 0.47 30.64 -10.52
C THR A 351 1.94 30.48 -10.82
N GLU A 352 2.73 31.41 -10.32
CA GLU A 352 4.19 31.30 -10.36
C GLU A 352 4.66 30.17 -9.45
N TYR A 353 5.61 29.40 -9.91
CA TYR A 353 6.20 28.37 -9.07
C TYR A 353 7.66 28.65 -8.77
N ALA A 354 8.01 28.45 -7.50
CA ALA A 354 9.34 28.70 -6.99
C ALA A 354 10.38 27.75 -7.61
N GLN A 355 11.53 28.32 -7.92
CA GLN A 355 12.74 27.59 -8.29
C GLN A 355 13.36 26.92 -7.05
#